data_f8b9658b965b21445124b686a43c8945
#
_entry.id   f8b9658b965b21445124b686a43c8945
#
_cell.length_a   1.000
_cell.length_b   1.000
_cell.length_c   1.000
_cell.angle_alpha   90.00
_cell.angle_beta   90.00
_cell.angle_gamma   90.00
#
_symmetry.space_group_name_H-M   'P 1'
#
loop_
_entity.id
_entity.type
_entity.pdbx_description
1 polymer ?
#
loop_
_entity_poly.entity_id
_entity_poly.type
_entity_poly.pdbx_seq_one_letter_code
_entity_poly.pdbx_strand_id
1 'polypeptide(L)'
;MKRILLSLFAIASVAFAKAQTATPTTVIKTVIPFEQTDETPWITRYQKDITYYQKENKRLKDLSCDALFLGSSSINLWDTIYEDFAPLKLIRRSYGGATLRDMIYNYNTIAQGYKPKSIVLYVENDLGSHKEGVNAVKCFDLFRIFIAKLKKDYPTTPLFVVSLKPSQHKADQLKDQLLVNALLEENATAQGYTYIDITKVMYDEAGNLRTDIFKEDNLHMNGEGYKLWTAIIKPYLTAVKK
;
A
#
# COMPACT_ATOMS: atom_id res chain seq x y z
N MET A 1 8.95 -16.98 -90.43
CA MET A 1 9.41 -17.75 -89.26
C MET A 1 9.32 -16.86 -88.03
N LYS A 2 8.27 -16.94 -87.27
CA LYS A 2 8.09 -16.18 -86.03
C LYS A 2 8.13 -17.17 -84.87
N ARG A 3 9.12 -17.00 -84.02
CA ARG A 3 9.29 -17.76 -82.77
C ARG A 3 8.42 -17.12 -81.67
N ILE A 4 7.49 -17.89 -81.12
CA ILE A 4 6.66 -17.50 -79.99
C ILE A 4 7.39 -17.94 -78.72
N LEU A 5 7.77 -16.98 -77.90
CA LEU A 5 8.27 -17.24 -76.53
C LEU A 5 7.05 -17.41 -75.60
N LEU A 6 6.93 -18.59 -75.02
CA LEU A 6 6.02 -18.79 -73.88
C LEU A 6 6.75 -18.42 -72.59
N SER A 7 6.27 -17.40 -71.93
CA SER A 7 6.69 -17.07 -70.56
C SER A 7 5.81 -17.82 -69.55
N LEU A 8 6.42 -18.73 -68.79
CA LEU A 8 5.81 -19.35 -67.63
C LEU A 8 5.74 -18.35 -66.50
N PHE A 9 4.56 -18.00 -66.04
CA PHE A 9 4.32 -17.32 -64.76
C PHE A 9 4.27 -18.37 -63.66
N ALA A 10 5.27 -18.38 -62.80
CA ALA A 10 5.23 -19.15 -61.56
C ALA A 10 4.41 -18.35 -60.51
N ILE A 11 3.27 -18.88 -60.12
CA ILE A 11 2.46 -18.34 -59.03
C ILE A 11 3.08 -18.84 -57.71
N ALA A 12 3.77 -17.97 -56.99
CA ALA A 12 4.21 -18.27 -55.65
C ALA A 12 3.04 -18.12 -54.67
N SER A 13 2.55 -19.24 -54.14
CA SER A 13 1.56 -19.28 -53.07
C SER A 13 2.23 -18.87 -51.75
N VAL A 14 1.99 -17.65 -51.31
CA VAL A 14 2.40 -17.21 -49.97
C VAL A 14 1.42 -17.77 -48.94
N ALA A 15 1.83 -18.83 -48.27
CA ALA A 15 1.10 -19.33 -47.10
C ALA A 15 1.24 -18.35 -45.95
N PHE A 16 0.16 -17.62 -45.64
CA PHE A 16 0.08 -16.85 -44.40
C PHE A 16 -0.03 -17.82 -43.22
N ALA A 17 1.08 -18.06 -42.51
CA ALA A 17 1.03 -18.69 -41.22
C ALA A 17 0.33 -17.72 -40.26
N LYS A 18 -0.87 -18.08 -39.78
CA LYS A 18 -1.51 -17.40 -38.64
C LYS A 18 -0.60 -17.56 -37.44
N ALA A 19 0.09 -16.50 -37.06
CA ALA A 19 0.73 -16.43 -35.77
C ALA A 19 -0.36 -16.51 -34.70
N GLN A 20 -0.48 -17.66 -34.05
CA GLN A 20 -1.23 -17.77 -32.80
C GLN A 20 -0.49 -16.92 -31.77
N THR A 21 -1.03 -15.74 -31.47
CA THR A 21 -0.62 -14.96 -30.33
C THR A 21 -1.05 -15.72 -29.08
N ALA A 22 -0.17 -16.56 -28.57
CA ALA A 22 -0.31 -17.10 -27.24
C ALA A 22 -0.22 -15.91 -26.27
N THR A 23 -1.35 -15.52 -25.71
CA THR A 23 -1.39 -14.59 -24.58
C THR A 23 -0.54 -15.24 -23.48
N PRO A 24 0.53 -14.59 -23.01
CA PRO A 24 1.28 -15.14 -21.89
C PRO A 24 0.37 -15.09 -20.67
N THR A 25 -0.21 -16.22 -20.30
CA THR A 25 -0.81 -16.39 -18.99
C THR A 25 0.35 -16.38 -18.00
N THR A 26 0.77 -15.19 -17.58
CA THR A 26 1.70 -15.04 -16.48
C THR A 26 0.95 -15.47 -15.24
N VAL A 27 1.04 -16.75 -14.92
CA VAL A 27 0.68 -17.25 -13.60
C VAL A 27 1.70 -16.61 -12.65
N ILE A 28 1.33 -15.48 -12.07
CA ILE A 28 2.06 -14.93 -10.93
C ILE A 28 1.87 -15.95 -9.82
N LYS A 29 2.81 -16.89 -9.72
CA LYS A 29 2.96 -17.66 -8.48
C LYS A 29 3.25 -16.61 -7.42
N THR A 30 2.25 -16.30 -6.61
CA THR A 30 2.43 -15.54 -5.40
C THR A 30 3.30 -16.40 -4.49
N VAL A 31 4.60 -16.28 -4.66
CA VAL A 31 5.54 -16.83 -3.69
C VAL A 31 5.34 -15.94 -2.47
N ILE A 32 4.56 -16.41 -1.51
CA ILE A 32 4.55 -15.83 -0.17
C ILE A 32 5.97 -16.11 0.35
N PRO A 33 6.83 -15.08 0.50
CA PRO A 33 8.23 -15.31 0.83
C PRO A 33 8.44 -15.64 2.32
N PHE A 34 7.48 -16.34 2.94
CA PHE A 34 7.49 -16.65 4.36
C PHE A 34 7.41 -18.15 4.55
N GLU A 35 8.56 -18.77 4.65
CA GLU A 35 8.62 -20.03 5.38
C GLU A 35 8.32 -19.74 6.85
N GLN A 36 7.23 -20.29 7.33
CA GLN A 36 6.85 -20.24 8.72
C GLN A 36 7.79 -21.19 9.47
N THR A 37 8.87 -20.65 10.02
CA THR A 37 9.74 -21.41 10.92
C THR A 37 9.33 -21.12 12.35
N ASP A 38 9.47 -22.09 13.25
CA ASP A 38 9.18 -21.94 14.70
C ASP A 38 10.02 -20.83 15.37
N GLU A 39 11.02 -20.31 14.66
CA GLU A 39 11.93 -19.25 15.08
C GLU A 39 11.49 -17.83 14.67
N THR A 40 10.25 -17.64 14.14
CA THR A 40 9.78 -16.32 13.68
C THR A 40 9.00 -15.60 14.79
N PRO A 41 9.66 -14.86 15.69
CA PRO A 41 9.00 -14.18 16.82
C PRO A 41 8.01 -13.09 16.37
N TRP A 42 8.05 -12.66 15.09
CA TRP A 42 7.12 -11.71 14.52
C TRP A 42 5.67 -12.24 14.46
N ILE A 43 5.44 -13.56 14.42
CA ILE A 43 4.11 -14.16 14.37
C ILE A 43 3.29 -13.82 15.62
N THR A 44 3.92 -13.81 16.79
CA THR A 44 3.26 -13.62 18.08
C THR A 44 3.43 -12.22 18.66
N ARG A 45 4.34 -11.39 18.13
CA ARG A 45 4.70 -10.11 18.73
C ARG A 45 3.52 -9.14 18.88
N TYR A 46 2.49 -9.25 18.05
CA TYR A 46 1.28 -8.43 18.11
C TYR A 46 0.05 -9.17 18.61
N GLN A 47 0.20 -10.33 19.22
CA GLN A 47 -0.91 -11.16 19.68
C GLN A 47 -1.86 -10.40 20.63
N LYS A 48 -1.34 -9.47 21.43
CA LYS A 48 -2.14 -8.62 22.32
C LYS A 48 -3.06 -7.67 21.52
N ASP A 49 -2.50 -6.98 20.54
CA ASP A 49 -3.25 -6.04 19.68
C ASP A 49 -4.29 -6.78 18.85
N ILE A 50 -3.92 -7.92 18.29
CA ILE A 50 -4.81 -8.75 17.46
C ILE A 50 -5.97 -9.30 18.32
N THR A 51 -5.68 -9.76 19.54
CA THR A 51 -6.72 -10.22 20.48
C THR A 51 -7.65 -9.07 20.85
N TYR A 52 -7.12 -7.87 21.06
CA TYR A 52 -7.94 -6.67 21.31
C TYR A 52 -8.87 -6.39 20.13
N TYR A 53 -8.36 -6.38 18.88
CA TYR A 53 -9.19 -6.15 17.71
C TYR A 53 -10.23 -7.24 17.46
N GLN A 54 -9.91 -8.50 17.73
CA GLN A 54 -10.90 -9.59 17.66
C GLN A 54 -12.08 -9.36 18.61
N LYS A 55 -11.80 -8.92 19.86
CA LYS A 55 -12.83 -8.56 20.84
C LYS A 55 -13.63 -7.32 20.39
N GLU A 56 -12.94 -6.29 19.90
CA GLU A 56 -13.56 -5.07 19.37
C GLU A 56 -14.50 -5.37 18.20
N ASN A 57 -14.06 -6.17 17.23
CA ASN A 57 -14.87 -6.54 16.08
C ASN A 57 -16.16 -7.26 16.49
N LYS A 58 -16.09 -8.14 17.51
CA LYS A 58 -17.28 -8.79 18.08
C LYS A 58 -18.19 -7.78 18.79
N ARG A 59 -17.62 -6.79 19.50
CA ARG A 59 -18.37 -5.77 20.24
C ARG A 59 -19.11 -4.80 19.31
N LEU A 60 -18.48 -4.40 18.21
CA LEU A 60 -19.03 -3.41 17.29
C LEU A 60 -20.29 -3.88 16.54
N LYS A 61 -20.52 -5.20 16.42
CA LYS A 61 -21.66 -5.82 15.71
C LYS A 61 -21.82 -5.39 14.24
N ASP A 62 -21.59 -4.11 13.94
CA ASP A 62 -21.55 -3.56 12.58
C ASP A 62 -20.17 -2.95 12.31
N LEU A 63 -19.48 -3.48 11.30
CA LEU A 63 -18.16 -3.05 10.86
C LEU A 63 -18.23 -2.07 9.68
N SER A 64 -19.36 -1.37 9.49
CA SER A 64 -19.51 -0.32 8.49
C SER A 64 -18.80 0.96 8.94
N CYS A 65 -18.09 1.61 8.02
CA CYS A 65 -17.43 2.89 8.26
C CYS A 65 -17.29 3.69 6.96
N ASP A 66 -17.09 5.01 7.11
CA ASP A 66 -16.76 5.86 5.97
C ASP A 66 -15.30 5.64 5.52
N ALA A 67 -14.40 5.44 6.49
CA ALA A 67 -13.03 5.06 6.17
C ALA A 67 -12.45 4.03 7.17
N LEU A 68 -11.79 3.00 6.61
CA LEU A 68 -10.98 2.04 7.36
C LEU A 68 -9.51 2.45 7.25
N PHE A 69 -8.93 2.88 8.39
CA PHE A 69 -7.51 3.21 8.47
C PHE A 69 -6.70 1.99 8.88
N LEU A 70 -5.78 1.58 8.02
CA LEU A 70 -4.87 0.48 8.21
C LEU A 70 -3.44 1.02 8.31
N GLY A 71 -2.68 0.62 9.33
CA GLY A 71 -1.33 1.14 9.40
C GLY A 71 -0.48 0.72 10.59
N SER A 72 0.69 1.35 10.64
CA SER A 72 1.68 1.17 11.69
C SER A 72 1.57 2.27 12.77
N SER A 73 2.67 2.57 13.45
CA SER A 73 2.70 3.51 14.57
C SER A 73 2.17 4.90 14.24
N SER A 74 2.43 5.42 13.04
CA SER A 74 1.94 6.76 12.68
C SER A 74 0.41 6.85 12.61
N ILE A 75 -0.27 5.76 12.27
CA ILE A 75 -1.73 5.69 12.38
C ILE A 75 -2.15 5.38 13.82
N ASN A 76 -1.41 4.52 14.52
CA ASN A 76 -1.73 4.10 15.88
C ASN A 76 -1.62 5.24 16.91
N LEU A 77 -0.64 6.11 16.74
CA LEU A 77 -0.35 7.24 17.63
C LEU A 77 -1.04 8.55 17.20
N TRP A 78 -1.94 8.49 16.23
CA TRP A 78 -2.78 9.63 15.83
C TRP A 78 -3.95 9.74 16.79
N ASP A 79 -3.71 10.38 17.93
CA ASP A 79 -4.65 10.41 19.04
C ASP A 79 -5.94 11.15 18.68
N THR A 80 -5.85 12.22 17.87
CA THR A 80 -6.97 13.06 17.42
C THR A 80 -7.62 12.59 16.11
N ILE A 81 -7.30 11.39 15.61
CA ILE A 81 -7.75 10.94 14.28
C ILE A 81 -9.28 11.01 14.08
N TYR A 82 -10.06 10.72 15.12
CA TYR A 82 -11.51 10.73 15.04
C TYR A 82 -12.08 12.15 14.96
N GLU A 83 -11.49 13.09 15.70
CA GLU A 83 -11.80 14.51 15.69
C GLU A 83 -11.37 15.16 14.37
N ASP A 84 -10.16 14.86 13.93
CA ASP A 84 -9.55 15.41 12.72
C ASP A 84 -10.36 15.06 11.46
N PHE A 85 -10.92 13.86 11.41
CA PHE A 85 -11.73 13.42 10.27
C PHE A 85 -13.24 13.56 10.49
N ALA A 86 -13.70 14.10 11.64
CA ALA A 86 -15.13 14.34 11.83
C ALA A 86 -15.75 15.13 10.65
N PRO A 87 -16.98 14.83 10.22
CA PRO A 87 -17.95 13.91 10.80
C PRO A 87 -17.88 12.46 10.27
N LEU A 88 -16.81 12.04 9.61
CA LEU A 88 -16.67 10.70 9.06
C LEU A 88 -16.59 9.64 10.16
N LYS A 89 -17.33 8.54 10.00
CA LYS A 89 -17.22 7.37 10.88
C LYS A 89 -15.99 6.56 10.49
N LEU A 90 -14.99 6.53 11.36
CA LEU A 90 -13.74 5.79 11.13
C LEU A 90 -13.70 4.47 11.90
N ILE A 91 -13.01 3.50 11.30
CA ILE A 91 -12.47 2.35 12.03
C ILE A 91 -10.96 2.36 11.81
N ARG A 92 -10.19 2.30 12.92
CA ARG A 92 -8.74 2.23 12.92
C ARG A 92 -8.29 0.83 13.29
N ARG A 93 -7.41 0.24 12.46
CA ARG A 93 -6.74 -1.04 12.70
C ARG A 93 -5.26 -0.87 12.43
N SER A 94 -4.53 -0.54 13.47
CA SER A 94 -3.11 -0.18 13.42
C SER A 94 -2.42 -0.58 14.72
N TYR A 95 -1.16 -0.92 14.65
CA TYR A 95 -0.36 -1.21 15.84
C TYR A 95 1.09 -0.73 15.69
N GLY A 96 1.69 -0.37 16.80
CA GLY A 96 3.01 0.27 16.82
C GLY A 96 4.09 -0.66 16.26
N GLY A 97 4.91 -0.15 15.34
CA GLY A 97 6.01 -0.91 14.74
C GLY A 97 5.59 -1.96 13.72
N ALA A 98 4.30 -2.04 13.34
CA ALA A 98 3.82 -3.01 12.36
C ALA A 98 4.54 -2.85 11.01
N THR A 99 4.90 -3.99 10.42
CA THR A 99 5.34 -4.11 9.03
C THR A 99 4.18 -4.58 8.15
N LEU A 100 4.31 -4.47 6.84
CA LEU A 100 3.35 -5.06 5.89
C LEU A 100 3.23 -6.58 6.09
N ARG A 101 4.33 -7.24 6.43
CA ARG A 101 4.33 -8.68 6.75
C ARG A 101 3.40 -8.99 7.91
N ASP A 102 3.50 -8.23 9.00
CA ASP A 102 2.61 -8.38 10.16
C ASP A 102 1.15 -8.18 9.77
N MET A 103 0.88 -7.17 8.93
CA MET A 103 -0.47 -6.87 8.46
C MET A 103 -1.01 -7.93 7.50
N ILE A 104 -0.17 -8.50 6.62
CA ILE A 104 -0.53 -9.61 5.74
C ILE A 104 -0.90 -10.84 6.56
N TYR A 105 -0.10 -11.16 7.58
CA TYR A 105 -0.35 -12.29 8.47
C TYR A 105 -1.66 -12.14 9.25
N ASN A 106 -1.92 -10.95 9.77
CA ASN A 106 -3.08 -10.65 10.58
C ASN A 106 -4.29 -10.12 9.77
N TYR A 107 -4.24 -10.21 8.46
CA TYR A 107 -5.22 -9.62 7.53
C TYR A 107 -6.67 -9.92 7.90
N ASN A 108 -6.97 -11.16 8.26
CA ASN A 108 -8.34 -11.58 8.57
C ASN A 108 -8.94 -10.83 9.77
N THR A 109 -8.11 -10.39 10.69
CA THR A 109 -8.59 -9.64 11.88
C THR A 109 -8.69 -8.14 11.60
N ILE A 110 -7.74 -7.58 10.85
CA ILE A 110 -7.60 -6.12 10.72
C ILE A 110 -8.26 -5.55 9.47
N ALA A 111 -8.45 -6.34 8.44
CA ALA A 111 -8.93 -5.86 7.15
C ALA A 111 -10.14 -6.62 6.59
N GLN A 112 -10.30 -7.91 6.89
CA GLN A 112 -11.39 -8.71 6.31
C GLN A 112 -12.71 -8.54 7.06
N GLY A 113 -13.82 -8.52 6.33
CA GLY A 113 -15.19 -8.51 6.92
C GLY A 113 -15.71 -7.12 7.28
N TYR A 114 -14.93 -6.07 7.09
CA TYR A 114 -15.41 -4.68 7.25
C TYR A 114 -16.25 -4.26 6.03
N LYS A 115 -17.00 -3.17 6.19
CA LYS A 115 -17.81 -2.56 5.12
C LYS A 115 -17.41 -1.09 4.97
N PRO A 116 -16.18 -0.80 4.58
CA PRO A 116 -15.69 0.57 4.44
C PRO A 116 -16.19 1.18 3.13
N LYS A 117 -16.51 2.49 3.13
CA LYS A 117 -16.69 3.27 1.90
C LYS A 117 -15.36 3.64 1.27
N SER A 118 -14.29 3.69 2.05
CA SER A 118 -12.92 3.91 1.61
C SER A 118 -11.92 3.24 2.55
N ILE A 119 -10.70 2.97 2.04
CA ILE A 119 -9.61 2.39 2.83
C ILE A 119 -8.40 3.29 2.71
N VAL A 120 -7.73 3.58 3.82
CA VAL A 120 -6.45 4.33 3.88
C VAL A 120 -5.38 3.39 4.42
N LEU A 121 -4.28 3.26 3.69
CA LEU A 121 -3.14 2.41 4.06
C LEU A 121 -1.88 3.26 4.25
N TYR A 122 -1.25 3.13 5.41
CA TYR A 122 0.06 3.70 5.71
C TYR A 122 0.92 2.75 6.54
N VAL A 123 2.02 2.24 5.98
CA VAL A 123 2.98 1.35 6.67
C VAL A 123 4.39 1.70 6.24
N GLU A 124 5.32 1.89 7.20
CA GLU A 124 6.67 2.37 6.91
C GLU A 124 7.81 1.53 7.52
N ASN A 125 7.48 0.49 8.29
CA ASN A 125 8.50 -0.18 9.12
C ASN A 125 9.19 -1.37 8.43
N ASP A 126 8.81 -1.68 7.19
CA ASP A 126 9.45 -2.76 6.43
C ASP A 126 10.89 -2.41 6.07
N LEU A 127 11.13 -1.15 5.66
CA LEU A 127 12.48 -0.64 5.47
C LEU A 127 13.19 -0.56 6.83
N GLY A 128 14.46 -0.93 6.86
CA GLY A 128 15.25 -0.91 8.10
C GLY A 128 15.04 -2.09 9.02
N SER A 129 14.20 -3.04 8.68
CA SER A 129 14.24 -4.36 9.31
C SER A 129 15.50 -5.10 8.83
N HIS A 130 16.66 -4.54 9.16
CA HIS A 130 17.99 -4.96 8.67
C HIS A 130 18.24 -6.47 8.82
N LYS A 131 17.66 -7.09 9.83
CA LYS A 131 17.75 -8.54 10.05
C LYS A 131 17.07 -9.37 8.96
N GLU A 132 16.13 -8.77 8.23
CA GLU A 132 15.31 -9.47 7.24
C GLU A 132 15.66 -9.09 5.81
N GLY A 133 16.60 -8.16 5.61
CA GLY A 133 17.11 -7.76 4.30
C GLY A 133 16.03 -7.19 3.37
N VAL A 134 15.08 -6.42 3.91
CA VAL A 134 14.03 -5.76 3.14
C VAL A 134 14.59 -4.47 2.55
N ASN A 135 14.78 -4.45 1.25
CA ASN A 135 15.10 -3.26 0.46
C ASN A 135 13.83 -2.65 -0.15
N ALA A 136 13.97 -1.54 -0.88
CA ALA A 136 12.84 -0.84 -1.48
C ALA A 136 11.97 -1.73 -2.40
N VAL A 137 12.58 -2.59 -3.23
CA VAL A 137 11.85 -3.47 -4.16
C VAL A 137 11.04 -4.51 -3.38
N LYS A 138 11.63 -5.16 -2.38
CA LYS A 138 10.92 -6.12 -1.53
C LYS A 138 9.81 -5.43 -0.71
N CYS A 139 10.05 -4.22 -0.22
CA CYS A 139 9.03 -3.43 0.47
C CYS A 139 7.85 -3.14 -0.47
N PHE A 140 8.11 -2.71 -1.69
CA PHE A 140 7.08 -2.49 -2.70
C PHE A 140 6.32 -3.79 -3.04
N ASP A 141 6.99 -4.94 -3.14
CA ASP A 141 6.32 -6.22 -3.37
C ASP A 141 5.38 -6.60 -2.21
N LEU A 142 5.75 -6.28 -0.97
CA LEU A 142 4.86 -6.47 0.18
C LEU A 142 3.62 -5.56 0.08
N PHE A 143 3.77 -4.31 -0.35
CA PHE A 143 2.63 -3.43 -0.66
C PHE A 143 1.73 -4.06 -1.72
N ARG A 144 2.30 -4.54 -2.84
CA ARG A 144 1.52 -5.19 -3.91
C ARG A 144 0.71 -6.38 -3.40
N ILE A 145 1.32 -7.24 -2.55
CA ILE A 145 0.63 -8.39 -1.95
C ILE A 145 -0.54 -7.91 -1.09
N PHE A 146 -0.32 -6.94 -0.22
CA PHE A 146 -1.36 -6.43 0.67
C PHE A 146 -2.48 -5.73 -0.10
N ILE A 147 -2.14 -4.88 -1.08
CA ILE A 147 -3.08 -4.21 -1.98
C ILE A 147 -3.92 -5.23 -2.75
N ALA A 148 -3.30 -6.28 -3.31
CA ALA A 148 -4.01 -7.33 -4.02
C ALA A 148 -5.04 -8.06 -3.13
N LYS A 149 -4.70 -8.32 -1.86
CA LYS A 149 -5.65 -8.88 -0.87
C LYS A 149 -6.81 -7.92 -0.62
N LEU A 150 -6.53 -6.63 -0.43
CA LEU A 150 -7.56 -5.61 -0.25
C LEU A 150 -8.46 -5.50 -1.48
N LYS A 151 -7.91 -5.45 -2.68
CA LYS A 151 -8.68 -5.35 -3.93
C LYS A 151 -9.49 -6.62 -4.22
N LYS A 152 -9.04 -7.78 -3.76
CA LYS A 152 -9.83 -9.01 -3.84
C LYS A 152 -11.09 -8.94 -2.99
N ASP A 153 -10.98 -8.48 -1.74
CA ASP A 153 -12.10 -8.42 -0.81
C ASP A 153 -12.96 -7.16 -1.00
N TYR A 154 -12.36 -6.07 -1.53
CA TYR A 154 -12.95 -4.75 -1.73
C TYR A 154 -12.75 -4.24 -3.17
N PRO A 155 -13.26 -4.93 -4.20
CA PRO A 155 -12.92 -4.64 -5.61
C PRO A 155 -13.33 -3.23 -6.06
N THR A 156 -14.41 -2.69 -5.51
CA THR A 156 -14.97 -1.37 -5.88
C THR A 156 -14.70 -0.28 -4.85
N THR A 157 -14.24 -0.63 -3.65
CA THR A 157 -13.95 0.35 -2.60
C THR A 157 -12.71 1.15 -2.97
N PRO A 158 -12.78 2.49 -2.96
CA PRO A 158 -11.60 3.35 -3.11
C PRO A 158 -10.53 3.01 -2.09
N LEU A 159 -9.32 2.76 -2.57
CA LEU A 159 -8.13 2.50 -1.76
C LEU A 159 -7.15 3.65 -1.93
N PHE A 160 -6.75 4.24 -0.83
CA PHE A 160 -5.76 5.32 -0.75
C PHE A 160 -4.50 4.79 -0.09
N VAL A 161 -3.37 4.88 -0.79
CA VAL A 161 -2.06 4.48 -0.28
C VAL A 161 -1.26 5.75 -0.04
N VAL A 162 -0.91 6.00 1.22
CA VAL A 162 -0.18 7.20 1.62
C VAL A 162 1.32 6.93 1.50
N SER A 163 2.07 7.90 0.96
CA SER A 163 3.52 7.83 0.81
C SER A 163 4.22 7.60 2.14
N LEU A 164 5.37 6.95 2.10
CA LEU A 164 6.26 6.85 3.25
C LEU A 164 6.80 8.26 3.59
N LYS A 165 6.75 8.63 4.87
CA LYS A 165 7.23 9.94 5.31
C LYS A 165 8.74 9.93 5.57
N PRO A 166 9.46 10.94 5.13
CA PRO A 166 10.82 11.16 5.59
C PRO A 166 10.84 11.57 7.08
N SER A 167 11.87 11.19 7.81
CA SER A 167 12.09 11.59 9.19
C SER A 167 13.59 11.58 9.52
N GLN A 168 14.04 12.40 10.48
CA GLN A 168 15.44 12.39 10.90
C GLN A 168 15.86 11.03 11.44
N HIS A 169 14.97 10.37 12.18
CA HIS A 169 15.24 9.05 12.76
C HIS A 169 15.53 7.98 11.68
N LYS A 170 14.98 8.14 10.47
CA LYS A 170 15.14 7.21 9.35
C LYS A 170 15.93 7.84 8.19
N ALA A 171 16.84 8.77 8.48
CA ALA A 171 17.61 9.45 7.43
C ALA A 171 18.46 8.49 6.58
N ASP A 172 18.95 7.41 7.17
CA ASP A 172 19.68 6.33 6.49
C ASP A 172 18.83 5.53 5.50
N GLN A 173 17.50 5.55 5.67
CA GLN A 173 16.54 4.85 4.82
C GLN A 173 15.91 5.76 3.76
N LEU A 174 16.22 7.04 3.74
CA LEU A 174 15.56 8.03 2.89
C LEU A 174 15.59 7.64 1.41
N LYS A 175 16.72 7.16 0.91
CA LYS A 175 16.86 6.73 -0.49
C LYS A 175 15.88 5.61 -0.84
N ASP A 176 15.76 4.61 0.01
CA ASP A 176 14.84 3.49 -0.19
C ASP A 176 13.38 3.95 -0.02
N GLN A 177 13.08 4.84 0.91
CA GLN A 177 11.74 5.43 1.05
C GLN A 177 11.31 6.17 -0.21
N LEU A 178 12.19 6.99 -0.78
CA LEU A 178 11.90 7.71 -2.03
C LEU A 178 11.67 6.75 -3.19
N LEU A 179 12.44 5.67 -3.29
CA LEU A 179 12.24 4.65 -4.32
C LEU A 179 10.91 3.90 -4.13
N VAL A 180 10.54 3.53 -2.89
CA VAL A 180 9.22 2.93 -2.61
C VAL A 180 8.10 3.88 -3.01
N ASN A 181 8.22 5.16 -2.66
CA ASN A 181 7.21 6.17 -2.99
C ASN A 181 7.04 6.31 -4.51
N ALA A 182 8.14 6.37 -5.28
CA ALA A 182 8.09 6.41 -6.73
C ALA A 182 7.42 5.16 -7.31
N LEU A 183 7.76 3.97 -6.82
CA LEU A 183 7.15 2.71 -7.26
C LEU A 183 5.65 2.66 -6.93
N LEU A 184 5.24 3.17 -5.75
CA LEU A 184 3.83 3.26 -5.38
C LEU A 184 3.08 4.23 -6.29
N GLU A 185 3.64 5.39 -6.60
CA GLU A 185 3.02 6.39 -7.46
C GLU A 185 2.85 5.86 -8.90
N GLU A 186 3.92 5.34 -9.50
CA GLU A 186 3.92 4.81 -10.87
C GLU A 186 2.92 3.67 -11.08
N ASN A 187 2.74 2.83 -10.07
CA ASN A 187 1.89 1.65 -10.17
C ASN A 187 0.45 1.86 -9.68
N ALA A 188 0.11 3.05 -9.18
CA ALA A 188 -1.17 3.33 -8.55
C ALA A 188 -2.37 2.96 -9.44
N THR A 189 -2.40 3.48 -10.66
CA THR A 189 -3.49 3.23 -11.62
C THR A 189 -3.60 1.74 -11.98
N ALA A 190 -2.48 1.10 -12.27
CA ALA A 190 -2.45 -0.31 -12.70
C ALA A 190 -2.92 -1.27 -11.58
N GLN A 191 -2.67 -0.92 -10.32
CA GLN A 191 -3.07 -1.70 -9.15
C GLN A 191 -4.40 -1.25 -8.53
N GLY A 192 -5.03 -0.21 -9.08
CA GLY A 192 -6.37 0.24 -8.71
C GLY A 192 -6.44 0.93 -7.36
N TYR A 193 -5.45 1.74 -7.01
CA TYR A 193 -5.48 2.63 -5.85
C TYR A 193 -5.13 4.07 -6.23
N THR A 194 -5.38 4.99 -5.32
CA THR A 194 -4.93 6.39 -5.42
C THR A 194 -3.74 6.57 -4.48
N TYR A 195 -2.63 7.05 -5.02
CA TYR A 195 -1.47 7.45 -4.24
C TYR A 195 -1.69 8.83 -3.61
N ILE A 196 -1.41 8.98 -2.32
CA ILE A 196 -1.48 10.26 -1.61
C ILE A 196 -0.07 10.64 -1.15
N ASP A 197 0.48 11.67 -1.77
CA ASP A 197 1.79 12.20 -1.39
C ASP A 197 1.69 13.16 -0.21
N ILE A 198 2.26 12.76 0.94
CA ILE A 198 2.40 13.63 2.12
C ILE A 198 3.83 14.16 2.25
N THR A 199 4.74 13.80 1.36
CA THR A 199 6.17 14.16 1.53
C THR A 199 6.40 15.66 1.44
N LYS A 200 5.64 16.37 0.61
CA LYS A 200 5.81 17.83 0.39
C LYS A 200 5.68 18.65 1.67
N VAL A 201 4.77 18.28 2.57
CA VAL A 201 4.58 19.00 3.84
C VAL A 201 5.61 18.64 4.91
N MET A 202 6.46 17.65 4.62
CA MET A 202 7.54 17.24 5.51
C MET A 202 8.78 18.12 5.36
N TYR A 203 8.83 18.99 4.36
CA TYR A 203 9.94 19.91 4.10
C TYR A 203 9.50 21.36 4.25
N ASP A 204 10.43 22.22 4.66
CA ASP A 204 10.25 23.68 4.68
C ASP A 204 10.45 24.28 3.28
N GLU A 205 10.22 25.60 3.13
CA GLU A 205 10.39 26.32 1.86
C GLU A 205 11.84 26.30 1.34
N ALA A 206 12.82 26.08 2.21
CA ALA A 206 14.23 25.95 1.84
C ALA A 206 14.61 24.52 1.45
N GLY A 207 13.66 23.57 1.54
CA GLY A 207 13.88 22.15 1.22
C GLY A 207 14.52 21.35 2.35
N ASN A 208 14.59 21.89 3.57
CA ASN A 208 15.06 21.12 4.74
C ASN A 208 13.93 20.31 5.35
N LEU A 209 14.26 19.11 5.84
CA LEU A 209 13.30 18.28 6.55
C LEU A 209 12.88 19.00 7.85
N ARG A 210 11.59 19.23 8.02
CA ARG A 210 11.00 19.87 9.18
C ARG A 210 11.22 19.05 10.44
N THR A 211 11.53 19.70 11.54
CA THR A 211 11.66 19.08 12.87
C THR A 211 10.48 19.42 13.78
N ASP A 212 9.83 20.56 13.54
CA ASP A 212 8.74 21.12 14.33
C ASP A 212 7.42 20.31 14.28
N ILE A 213 7.30 19.38 13.33
CA ILE A 213 6.13 18.52 13.11
C ILE A 213 6.28 17.12 13.69
N PHE A 214 7.41 16.85 14.37
CA PHE A 214 7.69 15.57 15.01
C PHE A 214 7.70 15.69 16.54
N LYS A 215 7.50 14.55 17.21
CA LYS A 215 7.80 14.40 18.62
C LYS A 215 9.32 14.39 18.86
N GLU A 216 9.76 14.38 20.11
CA GLU A 216 11.18 14.37 20.49
C GLU A 216 11.98 13.20 19.89
N ASP A 217 11.32 12.11 19.52
CA ASP A 217 11.94 10.95 18.89
C ASP A 217 12.31 11.16 17.41
N ASN A 218 11.97 12.31 16.82
CA ASN A 218 12.22 12.66 15.42
C ASN A 218 11.68 11.64 14.40
N LEU A 219 10.68 10.86 14.81
CA LEU A 219 10.03 9.81 14.01
C LEU A 219 8.52 9.97 13.97
N HIS A 220 7.87 10.04 15.13
CA HIS A 220 6.43 10.12 15.22
C HIS A 220 5.92 11.56 15.13
N MET A 221 4.82 11.74 14.44
CA MET A 221 4.23 13.06 14.25
C MET A 221 3.70 13.61 15.58
N ASN A 222 3.81 14.91 15.75
CA ASN A 222 3.10 15.66 16.78
C ASN A 222 1.74 16.17 16.23
N GLY A 223 1.00 16.96 17.03
CA GLY A 223 -0.30 17.47 16.63
C GLY A 223 -0.26 18.34 15.37
N GLU A 224 0.80 19.16 15.18
CA GLU A 224 0.93 19.99 13.98
C GLU A 224 1.18 19.13 12.73
N GLY A 225 2.03 18.11 12.86
CA GLY A 225 2.24 17.15 11.76
C GLY A 225 0.96 16.43 11.35
N TYR A 226 0.15 15.99 12.30
CA TYR A 226 -1.15 15.35 11.99
C TYR A 226 -2.16 16.30 11.36
N LYS A 227 -2.17 17.60 11.72
CA LYS A 227 -2.99 18.61 11.03
C LYS A 227 -2.65 18.73 9.56
N LEU A 228 -1.35 18.71 9.22
CA LEU A 228 -0.90 18.72 7.82
C LEU A 228 -1.37 17.47 7.07
N TRP A 229 -1.23 16.29 7.68
CA TRP A 229 -1.71 15.06 7.06
C TRP A 229 -3.23 15.06 6.88
N THR A 230 -3.97 15.57 7.87
CA THR A 230 -5.43 15.73 7.78
C THR A 230 -5.81 16.60 6.59
N ALA A 231 -5.15 17.74 6.41
CA ALA A 231 -5.42 18.67 5.32
C ALA A 231 -5.23 18.02 3.93
N ILE A 232 -4.27 17.08 3.81
CA ILE A 232 -4.02 16.36 2.56
C ILE A 232 -4.98 15.18 2.39
N ILE A 233 -5.19 14.36 3.41
CA ILE A 233 -5.93 13.09 3.28
C ILE A 233 -7.45 13.30 3.28
N LYS A 234 -7.97 14.19 4.13
CA LYS A 234 -9.41 14.39 4.31
C LYS A 234 -10.19 14.71 3.03
N PRO A 235 -9.69 15.55 2.09
CA PRO A 235 -10.38 15.82 0.83
C PRO A 235 -10.66 14.55 0.01
N TYR A 236 -9.74 13.59 -0.03
CA TYR A 236 -9.95 12.33 -0.73
C TYR A 236 -11.10 11.52 -0.14
N LEU A 237 -11.20 11.47 1.19
CA LEU A 237 -12.24 10.70 1.87
C LEU A 237 -13.62 11.38 1.74
N THR A 238 -13.66 12.70 1.76
CA THR A 238 -14.91 13.46 1.61
C THR A 238 -15.43 13.45 0.17
N ALA A 239 -14.56 13.25 -0.82
CA ALA A 239 -14.93 13.11 -2.23
C ALA A 239 -15.53 11.73 -2.57
N VAL A 240 -15.38 10.74 -1.71
CA VAL A 240 -16.02 9.42 -1.90
C VAL A 240 -17.53 9.60 -1.82
N LYS A 241 -18.23 9.33 -2.93
CA LYS A 241 -19.68 9.49 -3.01
C LYS A 241 -20.39 8.62 -1.96
N LYS A 242 -21.37 9.20 -1.32
CA LYS A 242 -22.25 8.53 -0.36
C LYS A 242 -23.07 7.42 -1.01
#